data_f4a8425b1a0a221bd98f6247af6f06ea
#
_entry.id   f4a8425b1a0a221bd98f6247af6f06ea
#
_cell.length_a   1.000
_cell.length_b   1.000
_cell.length_c   1.000
_cell.angle_alpha   90.00
_cell.angle_beta   90.00
_cell.angle_gamma   90.00
#
_symmetry.space_group_name_H-M   'P 1'
#
loop_
_entity.id
_entity.type
_entity.pdbx_description
1 polymer ?
#
loop_
_entity_poly.entity_id
_entity_poly.type
_entity_poly.pdbx_seq_one_letter_code
_entity_poly.pdbx_strand_id
1 'polypeptide(L)'
;MYKDTDPSQGIDPTLLPSSPMSEKNKEDARRVYAMVSNIDDNLNKLLQKLKSLGIEENTIVIFMTDNGPQQPRYVGGMKGRKSSVYRGGIRVPFFMRYPAKYKGNQDMDQMAAHIDIVPTISELCGAPLPTDRTIDGRSFLPALRGETLANRSFFSYWTRKFPEMYNNIALQKGDYKLVGKTDFDAPIGEFELYNLSKDPGEQVNLLMQHKEKATVLKKEMDGYINELGRSKNLVNPPRISVGTPHENPVYLNRNDAGGERGVWSQENIFSYWKVALEEGEYNLKFKFVKPIPQGGKMSLELGQRIHQKNNAQEAVDELEWQNISLPQGSFDFTPFYSKGRSRYFPFWVQITRVN
;
A
#
# COMPACT_ATOMS: atom_id res chain seq x y z
N MET A 1 -5.59 -10.02 -26.70
CA MET A 1 -5.98 -8.64 -26.99
C MET A 1 -4.76 -7.81 -27.38
N TYR A 2 -3.73 -7.66 -26.61
CA TYR A 2 -2.57 -6.77 -26.89
C TYR A 2 -1.30 -7.49 -27.36
N LYS A 3 -1.39 -8.72 -27.87
CA LYS A 3 -0.23 -9.57 -28.18
C LYS A 3 0.75 -8.93 -29.18
N ASP A 4 0.22 -8.21 -30.17
CA ASP A 4 1.01 -7.59 -31.26
C ASP A 4 1.22 -6.08 -31.05
N THR A 5 0.81 -5.53 -29.90
CA THR A 5 1.01 -4.11 -29.58
C THR A 5 2.45 -3.88 -29.13
N ASP A 6 3.13 -2.88 -29.70
CA ASP A 6 4.40 -2.39 -29.13
C ASP A 6 4.12 -1.27 -28.13
N PRO A 7 4.31 -1.49 -26.82
CA PRO A 7 4.05 -0.49 -25.80
C PRO A 7 4.97 0.75 -25.82
N SER A 8 6.01 0.72 -26.66
CA SER A 8 6.94 1.85 -26.83
C SER A 8 6.64 2.68 -28.07
N GLN A 9 5.75 2.22 -28.95
CA GLN A 9 5.45 2.88 -30.22
C GLN A 9 4.85 4.29 -29.99
N GLY A 10 5.43 5.29 -30.64
CA GLY A 10 4.96 6.68 -30.56
C GLY A 10 5.30 7.42 -29.26
N ILE A 11 6.10 6.82 -28.40
CA ILE A 11 6.57 7.44 -27.15
C ILE A 11 8.01 7.92 -27.35
N ASP A 12 8.31 9.13 -26.88
CA ASP A 12 9.68 9.65 -26.82
C ASP A 12 10.56 8.67 -26.04
N PRO A 13 11.66 8.17 -26.62
CA PRO A 13 12.56 7.24 -25.96
C PRO A 13 13.10 7.69 -24.63
N THR A 14 13.24 9.00 -24.39
CA THR A 14 13.71 9.57 -23.13
C THR A 14 12.70 9.41 -21.99
N LEU A 15 11.42 9.19 -22.32
CA LEU A 15 10.32 9.03 -21.36
C LEU A 15 10.04 7.57 -21.04
N LEU A 16 10.73 6.64 -21.67
CA LEU A 16 10.60 5.22 -21.42
C LEU A 16 11.47 4.78 -20.22
N PRO A 17 11.08 3.72 -19.50
CA PRO A 17 11.88 3.19 -18.38
C PRO A 17 13.26 2.67 -18.83
N SER A 18 13.41 2.32 -20.10
CA SER A 18 14.65 2.03 -20.80
C SER A 18 14.43 2.22 -22.31
N SER A 19 15.47 2.56 -23.03
CA SER A 19 15.40 2.71 -24.50
C SER A 19 16.55 1.91 -25.13
N PRO A 20 16.22 0.82 -25.88
CA PRO A 20 14.88 0.26 -26.11
C PRO A 20 14.30 -0.41 -24.86
N MET A 21 12.97 -0.52 -24.79
CA MET A 21 12.33 -1.35 -23.76
C MET A 21 12.72 -2.82 -23.94
N SER A 22 13.02 -3.50 -22.85
CA SER A 22 13.26 -4.95 -22.88
C SER A 22 11.99 -5.70 -23.27
N GLU A 23 12.12 -6.87 -23.93
CA GLU A 23 10.95 -7.70 -24.28
C GLU A 23 10.13 -8.11 -23.06
N LYS A 24 10.78 -8.33 -21.92
CA LYS A 24 10.09 -8.56 -20.65
C LYS A 24 9.20 -7.38 -20.26
N ASN A 25 9.71 -6.16 -20.32
CA ASN A 25 8.94 -4.96 -19.98
C ASN A 25 7.80 -4.72 -20.95
N LYS A 26 7.99 -5.02 -22.27
CA LYS A 26 6.93 -4.94 -23.27
C LYS A 26 5.82 -5.96 -22.99
N GLU A 27 6.19 -7.19 -22.67
CA GLU A 27 5.21 -8.24 -22.34
C GLU A 27 4.44 -7.91 -21.05
N ASP A 28 5.12 -7.44 -20.01
CA ASP A 28 4.48 -7.01 -18.78
C ASP A 28 3.52 -5.83 -19.03
N ALA A 29 3.87 -4.88 -19.89
CA ALA A 29 2.99 -3.78 -20.27
C ALA A 29 1.75 -4.27 -21.05
N ARG A 30 1.89 -5.21 -21.99
CA ARG A 30 0.76 -5.82 -22.72
C ARG A 30 -0.23 -6.51 -21.77
N ARG A 31 0.29 -7.24 -20.78
CA ARG A 31 -0.54 -7.87 -19.74
C ARG A 31 -1.30 -6.84 -18.92
N VAL A 32 -0.63 -5.75 -18.54
CA VAL A 32 -1.29 -4.65 -17.83
C VAL A 32 -2.39 -4.00 -18.67
N TYR A 33 -2.17 -3.79 -19.98
CA TYR A 33 -3.22 -3.25 -20.85
C TYR A 33 -4.44 -4.17 -20.91
N ALA A 34 -4.23 -5.50 -20.97
CA ALA A 34 -5.32 -6.46 -20.91
C ALA A 34 -6.06 -6.43 -19.55
N MET A 35 -5.33 -6.25 -18.44
CA MET A 35 -5.93 -6.07 -17.12
C MET A 35 -6.75 -4.78 -17.02
N VAL A 36 -6.27 -3.68 -17.58
CA VAL A 36 -7.00 -2.40 -17.63
C VAL A 36 -8.29 -2.54 -18.43
N SER A 37 -8.26 -3.22 -19.60
CA SER A 37 -9.48 -3.51 -20.36
C SER A 37 -10.47 -4.37 -19.58
N ASN A 38 -9.99 -5.37 -18.86
CA ASN A 38 -10.85 -6.20 -18.01
C ASN A 38 -11.50 -5.37 -16.87
N ILE A 39 -10.77 -4.42 -16.29
CA ILE A 39 -11.32 -3.49 -15.28
C ILE A 39 -12.40 -2.62 -15.93
N ASP A 40 -12.16 -2.09 -17.13
CA ASP A 40 -13.11 -1.26 -17.87
C ASP A 40 -14.41 -2.02 -18.18
N ASP A 41 -14.29 -3.26 -18.69
CA ASP A 41 -15.43 -4.14 -18.92
C ASP A 41 -16.27 -4.39 -17.66
N ASN A 42 -15.62 -4.58 -16.50
CA ASN A 42 -16.31 -4.81 -15.23
C ASN A 42 -16.93 -3.53 -14.68
N LEU A 43 -16.26 -2.39 -14.84
CA LEU A 43 -16.83 -1.08 -14.50
C LEU A 43 -18.08 -0.80 -15.36
N ASN A 44 -18.04 -1.10 -16.65
CA ASN A 44 -19.22 -0.97 -17.51
C ASN A 44 -20.38 -1.84 -17.00
N LYS A 45 -20.14 -3.11 -16.64
CA LYS A 45 -21.19 -3.99 -16.06
C LYS A 45 -21.80 -3.38 -14.80
N LEU A 46 -20.97 -2.80 -13.91
CA LEU A 46 -21.43 -2.11 -12.72
C LEU A 46 -22.34 -0.94 -13.07
N LEU A 47 -21.92 -0.05 -13.99
CA LEU A 47 -22.70 1.12 -14.41
C LEU A 47 -24.02 0.70 -15.06
N GLN A 48 -24.01 -0.33 -15.90
CA GLN A 48 -25.26 -0.88 -16.50
C GLN A 48 -26.19 -1.43 -15.42
N LYS A 49 -25.63 -2.06 -14.37
CA LYS A 49 -26.44 -2.56 -13.25
C LYS A 49 -27.11 -1.43 -12.47
N LEU A 50 -26.37 -0.35 -12.17
CA LEU A 50 -26.93 0.84 -11.51
C LEU A 50 -28.08 1.43 -12.35
N LYS A 51 -27.90 1.53 -13.67
CA LYS A 51 -28.90 2.00 -14.61
C LYS A 51 -30.14 1.09 -14.62
N SER A 52 -29.96 -0.22 -14.72
CA SER A 52 -31.07 -1.18 -14.73
C SER A 52 -31.90 -1.21 -13.44
N LEU A 53 -31.29 -0.78 -12.32
CA LEU A 53 -31.95 -0.62 -11.04
C LEU A 53 -32.60 0.77 -10.85
N GLY A 54 -32.41 1.69 -11.79
CA GLY A 54 -32.93 3.06 -11.70
C GLY A 54 -32.29 3.92 -10.61
N ILE A 55 -31.11 3.56 -10.13
CA ILE A 55 -30.42 4.26 -9.03
C ILE A 55 -29.17 5.04 -9.48
N GLU A 56 -28.83 5.01 -10.75
CA GLU A 56 -27.60 5.60 -11.27
C GLU A 56 -27.49 7.10 -11.00
N GLU A 57 -28.60 7.84 -11.05
CA GLU A 57 -28.63 9.28 -10.84
C GLU A 57 -28.24 9.68 -9.41
N ASN A 58 -28.65 8.88 -8.42
CA ASN A 58 -28.40 9.13 -7.00
C ASN A 58 -27.31 8.23 -6.41
N THR A 59 -26.39 7.78 -7.25
CA THR A 59 -25.24 6.96 -6.82
C THR A 59 -23.94 7.68 -7.12
N ILE A 60 -23.09 7.85 -6.10
CA ILE A 60 -21.72 8.34 -6.25
C ILE A 60 -20.85 7.17 -6.69
N VAL A 61 -20.22 7.28 -7.85
CA VAL A 61 -19.23 6.32 -8.34
C VAL A 61 -17.87 6.98 -8.38
N ILE A 62 -16.89 6.40 -7.69
CA ILE A 62 -15.51 6.86 -7.68
C ILE A 62 -14.62 5.74 -8.22
N PHE A 63 -13.81 6.06 -9.23
CA PHE A 63 -12.74 5.19 -9.71
C PHE A 63 -11.40 5.84 -9.45
N MET A 64 -10.50 5.12 -8.78
CA MET A 64 -9.14 5.56 -8.50
C MET A 64 -8.23 4.35 -8.32
N THR A 65 -6.91 4.59 -8.33
CA THR A 65 -5.92 3.58 -7.92
C THR A 65 -5.20 4.01 -6.65
N ASP A 66 -4.58 3.06 -5.96
CA ASP A 66 -3.84 3.29 -4.71
C ASP A 66 -2.50 4.00 -4.93
N ASN A 67 -1.78 3.62 -5.99
CA ASN A 67 -0.44 4.11 -6.31
C ASN A 67 -0.09 3.92 -7.79
N GLY A 68 1.08 4.40 -8.18
CA GLY A 68 1.64 4.19 -9.51
C GLY A 68 2.04 2.74 -9.80
N PRO A 69 2.51 2.45 -11.03
CA PRO A 69 2.73 1.08 -11.50
C PRO A 69 3.89 0.38 -10.80
N GLN A 70 3.75 -0.93 -10.60
CA GLN A 70 4.82 -1.80 -10.12
C GLN A 70 5.85 -2.08 -11.21
N GLN A 71 5.39 -2.41 -12.42
CA GLN A 71 6.25 -2.77 -13.54
C GLN A 71 6.73 -1.53 -14.29
N PRO A 72 7.98 -1.52 -14.75
CA PRO A 72 8.50 -0.43 -15.60
C PRO A 72 7.69 -0.33 -16.90
N ARG A 73 7.08 0.84 -17.11
CA ARG A 73 6.37 1.20 -18.34
C ARG A 73 6.27 2.71 -18.45
N TYR A 74 5.77 3.21 -19.57
CA TYR A 74 5.45 4.62 -19.73
C TYR A 74 4.38 5.06 -18.72
N VAL A 75 4.63 6.16 -18.05
CA VAL A 75 3.75 6.74 -17.02
C VAL A 75 3.58 8.26 -17.22
N GLY A 76 3.41 8.71 -18.45
CA GLY A 76 3.28 10.13 -18.77
C GLY A 76 4.57 10.94 -18.55
N GLY A 77 5.74 10.33 -18.70
CA GLY A 77 7.04 10.98 -18.46
C GLY A 77 7.35 11.30 -17.00
N MET A 78 6.52 10.84 -16.07
CA MET A 78 6.74 11.09 -14.63
C MET A 78 7.82 10.17 -14.07
N LYS A 79 8.70 10.72 -13.22
CA LYS A 79 9.72 9.98 -12.47
C LYS A 79 9.09 9.06 -11.43
N GLY A 80 9.69 7.88 -11.24
CA GLY A 80 9.31 6.95 -10.19
C GLY A 80 8.21 5.95 -10.59
N ARG A 81 7.86 5.11 -9.65
CA ARG A 81 6.88 4.02 -9.78
C ARG A 81 6.41 3.62 -8.38
N LYS A 82 5.59 2.57 -8.24
CA LYS A 82 5.15 2.01 -6.95
C LYS A 82 6.29 1.96 -5.93
N SER A 83 5.98 2.31 -4.70
CA SER A 83 6.94 2.40 -3.58
C SER A 83 7.92 3.57 -3.69
N SER A 84 7.64 4.59 -4.50
CA SER A 84 8.40 5.83 -4.51
C SER A 84 7.49 7.04 -4.34
N VAL A 85 8.00 8.11 -3.75
CA VAL A 85 7.27 9.37 -3.54
C VAL A 85 7.35 10.34 -4.73
N TYR A 86 8.00 9.97 -5.82
CA TYR A 86 7.92 10.73 -7.07
C TYR A 86 6.55 10.60 -7.72
N ARG A 87 6.22 11.52 -8.62
CA ARG A 87 4.88 11.58 -9.24
C ARG A 87 4.46 10.27 -9.90
N GLY A 88 5.36 9.56 -10.57
CA GLY A 88 5.07 8.26 -11.15
C GLY A 88 4.68 7.18 -10.14
N GLY A 89 5.00 7.39 -8.86
CA GLY A 89 4.59 6.49 -7.77
C GLY A 89 3.33 6.92 -7.03
N ILE A 90 3.04 8.23 -6.98
CA ILE A 90 1.95 8.77 -6.13
C ILE A 90 0.84 9.48 -6.90
N ARG A 91 1.05 9.90 -8.16
CA ARG A 91 -0.01 10.46 -8.97
C ARG A 91 -0.81 9.34 -9.63
N VAL A 92 -2.11 9.32 -9.38
CA VAL A 92 -3.04 8.27 -9.80
C VAL A 92 -4.21 8.86 -10.59
N PRO A 93 -4.88 8.10 -11.46
CA PRO A 93 -6.15 8.50 -12.02
C PRO A 93 -7.19 8.62 -10.91
N PHE A 94 -8.04 9.63 -11.01
CA PHE A 94 -9.19 9.82 -10.15
C PHE A 94 -10.36 10.31 -10.99
N PHE A 95 -11.46 9.56 -10.97
CA PHE A 95 -12.69 9.92 -11.66
C PHE A 95 -13.85 9.81 -10.68
N MET A 96 -14.74 10.81 -10.71
CA MET A 96 -15.94 10.82 -9.88
C MET A 96 -17.16 11.11 -10.75
N ARG A 97 -18.24 10.36 -10.54
CA ARG A 97 -19.52 10.53 -11.18
C ARG A 97 -20.61 10.61 -10.12
N TYR A 98 -21.44 11.66 -10.19
CA TYR A 98 -22.66 11.83 -9.41
C TYR A 98 -23.67 12.66 -10.21
N PRO A 99 -24.45 12.05 -11.12
CA PRO A 99 -25.26 12.78 -12.11
C PRO A 99 -26.31 13.71 -11.50
N ALA A 100 -26.92 13.32 -10.36
CA ALA A 100 -27.89 14.16 -9.68
C ALA A 100 -27.35 15.54 -9.26
N LYS A 101 -26.02 15.68 -9.08
CA LYS A 101 -25.44 16.95 -8.60
C LYS A 101 -24.41 17.56 -9.56
N TYR A 102 -23.69 16.76 -10.33
CA TYR A 102 -22.56 17.23 -11.12
C TYR A 102 -22.69 16.80 -12.59
N LYS A 103 -22.46 17.75 -13.49
CA LYS A 103 -22.37 17.47 -14.93
C LYS A 103 -21.06 16.72 -15.22
N GLY A 104 -21.08 15.84 -16.20
CA GLY A 104 -19.88 15.17 -16.71
C GLY A 104 -18.99 16.10 -17.54
N ASN A 105 -17.83 15.55 -17.99
CA ASN A 105 -16.85 16.24 -18.85
C ASN A 105 -16.27 17.51 -18.21
N GLN A 106 -15.90 17.43 -16.96
CA GLN A 106 -15.20 18.50 -16.25
C GLN A 106 -13.86 17.96 -15.75
N ASP A 107 -12.80 18.69 -16.03
CA ASP A 107 -11.48 18.45 -15.47
C ASP A 107 -11.22 19.44 -14.33
N MET A 108 -10.59 18.97 -13.25
CA MET A 108 -10.21 19.79 -12.12
C MET A 108 -8.69 19.73 -11.94
N ASP A 109 -8.02 20.86 -12.10
CA ASP A 109 -6.57 20.97 -11.95
C ASP A 109 -6.12 21.16 -10.50
N GLN A 110 -7.07 21.30 -9.57
CA GLN A 110 -6.74 21.51 -8.18
C GLN A 110 -6.30 20.22 -7.51
N MET A 111 -5.25 20.31 -6.72
CA MET A 111 -4.63 19.15 -6.09
C MET A 111 -5.49 18.62 -4.93
N ALA A 112 -5.77 17.32 -4.99
CA ALA A 112 -6.40 16.54 -3.93
C ALA A 112 -5.60 15.24 -3.67
N ALA A 113 -5.88 14.58 -2.57
CA ALA A 113 -5.23 13.32 -2.18
C ALA A 113 -6.25 12.32 -1.63
N HIS A 114 -5.85 11.05 -1.47
CA HIS A 114 -6.70 9.98 -0.94
C HIS A 114 -7.34 10.33 0.42
N ILE A 115 -6.63 11.07 1.26
CA ILE A 115 -7.13 11.53 2.56
C ILE A 115 -8.36 12.43 2.46
N ASP A 116 -8.61 13.03 1.29
CA ASP A 116 -9.71 13.97 1.05
C ASP A 116 -11.04 13.27 0.71
N ILE A 117 -10.99 11.98 0.43
CA ILE A 117 -12.18 11.22 0.00
C ILE A 117 -13.20 11.12 1.13
N VAL A 118 -12.76 10.77 2.33
CA VAL A 118 -13.67 10.64 3.48
C VAL A 118 -14.38 11.95 3.79
N PRO A 119 -13.70 13.11 3.98
CA PRO A 119 -14.41 14.36 4.23
C PRO A 119 -15.29 14.80 3.06
N THR A 120 -14.92 14.50 1.81
CA THR A 120 -15.74 14.83 0.64
C THR A 120 -17.03 14.01 0.60
N ILE A 121 -16.95 12.70 0.82
CA ILE A 121 -18.14 11.83 0.86
C ILE A 121 -19.02 12.19 2.06
N SER A 122 -18.42 12.44 3.21
CA SER A 122 -19.12 12.87 4.43
C SER A 122 -19.97 14.11 4.17
N GLU A 123 -19.40 15.15 3.54
CA GLU A 123 -20.12 16.38 3.16
C GLU A 123 -21.21 16.10 2.10
N LEU A 124 -20.92 15.26 1.09
CA LEU A 124 -21.89 14.89 0.05
C LEU A 124 -23.12 14.17 0.60
N CYS A 125 -22.90 13.29 1.58
CA CYS A 125 -23.94 12.47 2.20
C CYS A 125 -24.60 13.15 3.40
N GLY A 126 -24.12 14.33 3.83
CA GLY A 126 -24.60 15.00 5.05
C GLY A 126 -24.28 14.21 6.32
N ALA A 127 -23.27 13.36 6.29
CA ALA A 127 -22.84 12.56 7.44
C ALA A 127 -21.73 13.28 8.21
N PRO A 128 -21.76 13.36 9.55
CA PRO A 128 -20.71 14.02 10.30
C PRO A 128 -19.40 13.24 10.27
N LEU A 129 -18.28 13.96 10.24
CA LEU A 129 -16.97 13.34 10.44
C LEU A 129 -16.79 12.89 11.90
N PRO A 130 -15.99 11.84 12.15
CA PRO A 130 -15.60 11.45 13.49
C PRO A 130 -14.93 12.63 14.24
N THR A 131 -15.27 12.80 15.53
CA THR A 131 -14.71 13.86 16.37
C THR A 131 -13.68 13.32 17.36
N ASP A 132 -13.51 12.00 17.45
CA ASP A 132 -12.60 11.29 18.35
C ASP A 132 -11.16 11.17 17.82
N ARG A 133 -10.92 11.67 16.62
CA ARG A 133 -9.63 11.60 15.92
C ARG A 133 -9.42 12.77 14.96
N THR A 134 -8.17 13.06 14.65
CA THR A 134 -7.82 14.05 13.61
C THR A 134 -8.08 13.47 12.23
N ILE A 135 -8.74 14.25 11.38
CA ILE A 135 -8.92 13.98 9.95
C ILE A 135 -8.04 14.97 9.17
N ASP A 136 -6.97 14.48 8.56
CA ASP A 136 -6.00 15.31 7.83
C ASP A 136 -6.52 15.80 6.49
N GLY A 137 -7.46 15.06 5.89
CA GLY A 137 -8.09 15.40 4.62
C GLY A 137 -9.06 16.56 4.72
N ARG A 138 -9.35 17.16 3.58
CA ARG A 138 -10.35 18.24 3.42
C ARG A 138 -11.25 17.92 2.25
N SER A 139 -12.53 18.30 2.35
CA SER A 139 -13.45 18.14 1.22
C SER A 139 -12.98 18.97 0.02
N PHE A 140 -13.00 18.35 -1.16
CA PHE A 140 -12.76 19.04 -2.44
C PHE A 140 -14.06 19.47 -3.15
N LEU A 141 -15.22 19.38 -2.48
CA LEU A 141 -16.48 19.87 -3.05
C LEU A 141 -16.47 21.33 -3.46
N PRO A 142 -15.78 22.26 -2.78
CA PRO A 142 -15.64 23.62 -3.27
C PRO A 142 -15.09 23.68 -4.70
N ALA A 143 -14.10 22.84 -5.04
CA ALA A 143 -13.57 22.80 -6.41
C ALA A 143 -14.60 22.31 -7.44
N LEU A 144 -15.47 21.36 -7.07
CA LEU A 144 -16.59 20.92 -7.94
C LEU A 144 -17.61 22.03 -8.20
N ARG A 145 -17.65 23.06 -7.36
CA ARG A 145 -18.46 24.27 -7.55
C ARG A 145 -17.73 25.40 -8.25
N GLY A 146 -16.48 25.16 -8.71
CA GLY A 146 -15.64 26.18 -9.35
C GLY A 146 -14.91 27.11 -8.39
N GLU A 147 -14.90 26.80 -7.08
CA GLU A 147 -14.20 27.57 -6.06
C GLU A 147 -12.73 27.11 -5.98
N THR A 148 -11.83 27.99 -5.55
CA THR A 148 -10.42 27.64 -5.34
C THR A 148 -10.25 26.98 -3.97
N LEU A 149 -9.60 25.80 -3.95
CA LEU A 149 -9.25 25.15 -2.69
C LEU A 149 -8.13 25.92 -1.98
N ALA A 150 -8.21 25.99 -0.66
CA ALA A 150 -7.15 26.61 0.14
C ALA A 150 -5.81 25.90 -0.06
N ASN A 151 -4.77 26.68 -0.29
CA ASN A 151 -3.40 26.15 -0.45
C ASN A 151 -2.98 25.40 0.83
N ARG A 152 -2.46 24.20 0.66
CA ARG A 152 -1.93 23.35 1.73
C ARG A 152 -0.77 22.51 1.25
N SER A 153 -0.08 21.92 2.18
CA SER A 153 0.98 20.95 1.87
C SER A 153 0.44 19.53 1.76
N PHE A 154 1.02 18.77 0.86
CA PHE A 154 0.76 17.34 0.70
C PHE A 154 2.02 16.58 1.05
N PHE A 155 1.91 15.80 2.11
CA PHE A 155 2.99 14.99 2.64
C PHE A 155 2.83 13.55 2.13
N SER A 156 3.91 12.99 1.59
CA SER A 156 3.97 11.61 1.10
C SER A 156 5.16 10.91 1.73
N TYR A 157 4.92 9.74 2.27
CA TYR A 157 5.95 8.94 2.90
C TYR A 157 5.69 7.45 2.65
N TRP A 158 6.74 6.72 2.29
CA TRP A 158 6.65 5.28 2.11
C TRP A 158 7.82 4.56 2.77
N THR A 159 7.51 3.63 3.66
CA THR A 159 8.47 2.75 4.32
C THR A 159 7.89 1.35 4.46
N ARG A 160 8.74 0.34 4.55
CA ARG A 160 8.29 -1.05 4.74
C ARG A 160 8.23 -1.51 6.19
N LYS A 161 9.09 -0.98 7.05
CA LYS A 161 9.23 -1.47 8.44
C LYS A 161 9.03 -0.33 9.42
N PHE A 162 10.07 0.41 9.66
CA PHE A 162 10.07 1.57 10.53
C PHE A 162 10.25 2.83 9.70
N PRO A 163 9.83 3.98 10.21
CA PRO A 163 10.16 5.25 9.59
C PRO A 163 11.68 5.40 9.49
N GLU A 164 12.19 5.36 8.27
CA GLU A 164 13.57 5.73 7.95
C GLU A 164 13.54 7.19 7.57
N MET A 165 13.75 8.08 8.54
CA MET A 165 13.56 9.52 8.38
C MET A 165 14.31 10.03 7.17
N TYR A 166 13.68 10.92 6.39
CA TYR A 166 14.12 11.46 5.10
C TYR A 166 14.38 10.44 3.99
N ASN A 167 14.16 9.17 4.21
CA ASN A 167 14.23 8.18 3.17
C ASN A 167 12.86 7.95 2.54
N ASN A 168 12.73 8.26 1.25
CA ASN A 168 11.52 8.10 0.44
C ASN A 168 10.32 8.89 0.99
N ILE A 169 10.55 10.18 1.20
CA ILE A 169 9.62 11.15 1.74
C ILE A 169 9.49 12.35 0.79
N ALA A 170 8.32 12.96 0.72
CA ALA A 170 8.13 14.19 -0.04
C ALA A 170 7.13 15.13 0.61
N LEU A 171 7.36 16.42 0.43
CA LEU A 171 6.40 17.47 0.72
C LEU A 171 6.18 18.33 -0.52
N GLN A 172 4.94 18.42 -0.97
CA GLN A 172 4.54 19.32 -2.05
C GLN A 172 3.70 20.47 -1.48
N LYS A 173 4.06 21.70 -1.85
CA LYS A 173 3.29 22.91 -1.52
C LYS A 173 3.27 23.86 -2.71
N GLY A 174 2.08 24.11 -3.21
CA GLY A 174 1.92 24.81 -4.50
C GLY A 174 2.67 24.06 -5.60
N ASP A 175 3.43 24.78 -6.40
CA ASP A 175 4.19 24.22 -7.52
C ASP A 175 5.45 23.45 -7.11
N TYR A 176 5.92 23.60 -5.88
CA TYR A 176 7.20 23.04 -5.47
C TYR A 176 7.05 21.77 -4.65
N LYS A 177 7.92 20.82 -4.92
CA LYS A 177 8.01 19.56 -4.20
C LYS A 177 9.45 19.28 -3.77
N LEU A 178 9.63 19.09 -2.46
CA LEU A 178 10.87 18.61 -1.86
C LEU A 178 10.82 17.11 -1.68
N VAL A 179 11.88 16.42 -2.06
CA VAL A 179 12.00 14.95 -1.96
C VAL A 179 13.25 14.60 -1.17
N GLY A 180 13.10 13.76 -0.14
CA GLY A 180 14.18 13.12 0.60
C GLY A 180 14.32 11.66 0.21
N LYS A 181 15.55 11.24 -0.06
CA LYS A 181 15.96 9.86 -0.33
C LYS A 181 17.18 9.46 0.49
N THR A 182 17.37 10.05 1.59
CA THR A 182 18.60 10.09 2.34
C THR A 182 18.37 9.60 3.76
N ASP A 183 19.43 9.46 4.51
CA ASP A 183 19.38 8.96 5.86
C ASP A 183 18.87 10.01 6.86
N PHE A 184 18.70 9.56 8.11
CA PHE A 184 18.41 10.40 9.25
C PHE A 184 19.44 11.53 9.38
N ASP A 185 19.01 12.73 9.75
CA ASP A 185 19.82 13.94 9.91
C ASP A 185 20.51 14.47 8.65
N ALA A 186 20.07 14.06 7.47
CA ALA A 186 20.63 14.54 6.22
C ALA A 186 20.54 16.06 6.09
N PRO A 187 21.64 16.71 5.67
CA PRO A 187 21.64 18.14 5.38
C PRO A 187 20.79 18.44 4.15
N ILE A 188 20.28 19.67 4.06
CA ILE A 188 19.41 20.09 2.95
C ILE A 188 20.01 19.81 1.57
N GLY A 189 21.34 19.83 1.44
CA GLY A 189 22.04 19.57 0.18
C GLY A 189 21.84 18.17 -0.41
N GLU A 190 21.35 17.22 0.38
CA GLU A 190 21.07 15.86 -0.06
C GLU A 190 19.61 15.63 -0.52
N PHE A 191 18.78 16.67 -0.44
CA PHE A 191 17.42 16.62 -0.95
C PHE A 191 17.33 17.00 -2.43
N GLU A 192 16.18 16.72 -3.03
CA GLU A 192 15.86 17.15 -4.38
C GLU A 192 14.66 18.11 -4.34
N LEU A 193 14.73 19.21 -5.11
CA LEU A 193 13.63 20.16 -5.23
C LEU A 193 13.17 20.26 -6.68
N TYR A 194 11.86 20.15 -6.90
CA TYR A 194 11.24 20.22 -8.23
C TYR A 194 10.18 21.30 -8.30
N ASN A 195 10.02 21.90 -9.49
CA ASN A 195 8.87 22.76 -9.79
C ASN A 195 7.93 22.00 -10.72
N LEU A 196 6.84 21.49 -10.20
CA LEU A 196 5.92 20.58 -10.90
C LEU A 196 5.06 21.25 -11.96
N SER A 197 4.92 22.60 -11.95
CA SER A 197 4.21 23.32 -13.01
C SER A 197 5.06 23.48 -14.28
N LYS A 198 6.39 23.53 -14.12
CA LYS A 198 7.34 23.63 -15.24
C LYS A 198 7.98 22.30 -15.62
N ASP A 199 8.14 21.41 -14.65
CA ASP A 199 8.75 20.09 -14.79
C ASP A 199 7.86 19.04 -14.14
N PRO A 200 6.73 18.69 -14.78
CA PRO A 200 5.81 17.68 -14.25
C PRO A 200 6.42 16.28 -14.18
N GLY A 201 7.53 16.04 -14.85
CA GLY A 201 8.28 14.79 -14.86
C GLY A 201 9.29 14.62 -13.74
N GLU A 202 9.59 15.69 -12.98
CA GLU A 202 10.61 15.69 -11.92
C GLU A 202 12.01 15.33 -12.46
N GLN A 203 12.40 15.93 -13.59
CA GLN A 203 13.66 15.66 -14.26
C GLN A 203 14.79 16.61 -13.84
N VAL A 204 14.45 17.84 -13.44
CA VAL A 204 15.43 18.91 -13.16
C VAL A 204 15.42 19.26 -11.67
N ASN A 205 16.46 18.86 -10.96
CA ASN A 205 16.64 19.23 -9.55
C ASN A 205 17.04 20.70 -9.42
N LEU A 206 16.20 21.51 -8.81
CA LEU A 206 16.37 22.95 -8.60
C LEU A 206 16.93 23.30 -7.22
N LEU A 207 17.39 22.35 -6.41
CA LEU A 207 17.78 22.56 -5.03
C LEU A 207 18.83 23.66 -4.89
N MET A 208 19.87 23.60 -5.72
CA MET A 208 20.99 24.57 -5.65
C MET A 208 20.55 25.99 -6.03
N GLN A 209 19.55 26.13 -6.90
CA GLN A 209 19.02 27.40 -7.39
C GLN A 209 18.00 28.02 -6.41
N HIS A 210 17.33 27.20 -5.60
CA HIS A 210 16.25 27.63 -4.69
C HIS A 210 16.42 27.05 -3.27
N LYS A 211 17.64 27.10 -2.74
CA LYS A 211 18.01 26.52 -1.44
C LYS A 211 17.16 27.06 -0.28
N GLU A 212 16.85 28.35 -0.28
CA GLU A 212 16.01 28.95 0.76
C GLU A 212 14.61 28.36 0.77
N LYS A 213 13.99 28.19 -0.42
CA LYS A 213 12.68 27.55 -0.55
C LYS A 213 12.71 26.10 -0.09
N ALA A 214 13.74 25.35 -0.45
CA ALA A 214 13.92 23.97 0.01
C ALA A 214 14.06 23.90 1.54
N THR A 215 14.77 24.84 2.16
CA THR A 215 14.90 24.92 3.61
C THR A 215 13.56 25.18 4.30
N VAL A 216 12.72 26.05 3.75
CA VAL A 216 11.37 26.30 4.28
C VAL A 216 10.51 25.03 4.18
N LEU A 217 10.52 24.34 3.04
CA LEU A 217 9.77 23.09 2.86
C LEU A 217 10.31 21.97 3.77
N LYS A 218 11.63 21.88 3.96
CA LYS A 218 12.21 20.90 4.91
C LYS A 218 11.76 21.16 6.33
N LYS A 219 11.74 22.39 6.79
CA LYS A 219 11.25 22.73 8.13
C LYS A 219 9.78 22.30 8.32
N GLU A 220 8.95 22.46 7.30
CA GLU A 220 7.57 22.00 7.34
C GLU A 220 7.49 20.47 7.31
N MET A 221 8.29 19.80 6.50
CA MET A 221 8.43 18.34 6.47
C MET A 221 8.85 17.78 7.84
N ASP A 222 9.78 18.42 8.51
CA ASP A 222 10.24 18.06 9.86
C ASP A 222 9.08 18.10 10.87
N GLY A 223 8.16 19.04 10.71
CA GLY A 223 6.92 19.10 11.50
C GLY A 223 6.06 17.84 11.34
N TYR A 224 5.82 17.41 10.12
CA TYR A 224 5.08 16.16 9.82
C TYR A 224 5.79 14.93 10.37
N ILE A 225 7.11 14.83 10.23
CA ILE A 225 7.90 13.72 10.77
C ILE A 225 7.78 13.65 12.30
N ASN A 226 7.89 14.79 12.97
CA ASN A 226 7.76 14.87 14.43
C ASN A 226 6.35 14.49 14.90
N GLU A 227 5.31 14.84 14.14
CA GLU A 227 3.93 14.42 14.42
C GLU A 227 3.75 12.92 14.23
N LEU A 228 4.24 12.35 13.11
CA LEU A 228 4.22 10.92 12.84
C LEU A 228 4.95 10.12 13.93
N GLY A 229 6.10 10.60 14.40
CA GLY A 229 6.87 9.96 15.48
C GLY A 229 6.14 9.85 16.80
N ARG A 230 5.08 10.63 17.01
CA ARG A 230 4.18 10.55 18.17
C ARG A 230 3.00 9.59 17.96
N SER A 231 2.80 9.09 16.76
CA SER A 231 1.72 8.16 16.45
C SER A 231 1.94 6.82 17.15
N LYS A 232 1.02 6.46 18.04
CA LYS A 232 1.07 5.16 18.73
C LYS A 232 1.07 3.98 17.75
N ASN A 233 0.33 4.09 16.66
CA ASN A 233 0.21 3.05 15.66
C ASN A 233 1.49 2.85 14.83
N LEU A 234 2.30 3.90 14.67
CA LEU A 234 3.58 3.82 13.97
C LEU A 234 4.65 3.16 14.84
N VAL A 235 4.71 3.57 16.13
CA VAL A 235 5.69 3.05 17.10
C VAL A 235 5.30 1.65 17.59
N ASN A 236 4.00 1.42 17.79
CA ASN A 236 3.45 0.14 18.25
C ASN A 236 2.24 -0.25 17.38
N PRO A 237 2.47 -0.84 16.21
CA PRO A 237 1.39 -1.24 15.31
C PRO A 237 0.39 -2.14 16.02
N PRO A 238 -0.92 -2.01 15.72
CA PRO A 238 -1.95 -2.87 16.30
C PRO A 238 -1.65 -4.34 15.98
N ARG A 239 -1.94 -5.20 16.96
CA ARG A 239 -1.78 -6.64 16.81
C ARG A 239 -3.02 -7.23 16.13
N ILE A 240 -2.84 -8.30 15.37
CA ILE A 240 -3.94 -9.07 14.78
C ILE A 240 -4.69 -9.77 15.93
N SER A 241 -5.96 -9.48 16.09
CA SER A 241 -6.79 -10.13 17.10
C SER A 241 -7.10 -11.56 16.70
N VAL A 242 -6.85 -12.53 17.59
CA VAL A 242 -7.06 -13.96 17.37
C VAL A 242 -7.92 -14.54 18.47
N GLY A 243 -8.95 -15.26 18.10
CA GLY A 243 -9.86 -15.93 19.04
C GLY A 243 -11.08 -15.11 19.44
N THR A 244 -11.29 -13.95 18.80
CA THR A 244 -12.48 -13.14 19.02
C THR A 244 -13.70 -13.70 18.28
N PRO A 245 -14.94 -13.38 18.73
CA PRO A 245 -16.16 -13.81 18.03
C PRO A 245 -16.39 -13.09 16.70
N HIS A 246 -15.61 -12.02 16.40
CA HIS A 246 -15.79 -11.20 15.20
C HIS A 246 -15.15 -11.81 13.96
N GLU A 247 -14.09 -12.61 14.14
CA GLU A 247 -13.37 -13.28 13.06
C GLU A 247 -12.89 -14.66 13.53
N ASN A 248 -13.47 -15.71 12.96
CA ASN A 248 -13.07 -17.10 13.20
C ASN A 248 -13.44 -17.94 11.97
N PRO A 249 -12.47 -18.50 11.22
CA PRO A 249 -11.04 -18.49 11.47
C PRO A 249 -10.32 -17.17 11.12
N VAL A 250 -9.18 -16.92 11.74
CA VAL A 250 -8.24 -15.85 11.37
C VAL A 250 -7.18 -16.41 10.44
N TYR A 251 -6.82 -15.65 9.38
CA TYR A 251 -5.74 -15.99 8.45
C TYR A 251 -4.56 -15.06 8.60
N LEU A 252 -3.44 -15.58 9.08
CA LEU A 252 -2.15 -14.88 9.12
C LEU A 252 -1.41 -15.14 7.81
N ASN A 253 -1.32 -14.15 6.95
CA ASN A 253 -0.63 -14.25 5.66
C ASN A 253 0.72 -13.50 5.66
N ARG A 254 1.60 -13.78 4.69
CA ARG A 254 2.93 -13.19 4.67
C ARG A 254 2.95 -11.68 4.37
N ASN A 255 1.89 -11.11 3.83
CA ASN A 255 1.82 -9.66 3.64
C ASN A 255 1.78 -8.90 4.97
N ASP A 256 1.20 -9.53 6.00
CA ASP A 256 1.05 -8.97 7.35
C ASP A 256 2.21 -9.38 8.28
N ALA A 257 3.13 -10.21 7.79
CA ALA A 257 4.24 -10.73 8.59
C ALA A 257 5.33 -9.68 8.82
N GLY A 258 5.82 -9.64 10.06
CA GLY A 258 7.14 -9.12 10.38
C GLY A 258 8.25 -10.11 9.97
N GLY A 259 9.51 -9.71 10.07
CA GLY A 259 10.66 -10.55 9.73
C GLY A 259 11.57 -9.92 8.69
N GLU A 260 12.21 -10.75 7.87
CA GLU A 260 13.15 -10.28 6.86
C GLU A 260 12.44 -9.64 5.65
N ARG A 261 13.17 -8.80 4.92
CA ARG A 261 12.64 -8.17 3.70
C ARG A 261 12.37 -9.24 2.64
N GLY A 262 11.17 -9.21 2.05
CA GLY A 262 10.80 -10.14 0.99
C GLY A 262 10.06 -11.40 1.48
N VAL A 263 9.59 -11.41 2.73
CA VAL A 263 8.86 -12.56 3.33
C VAL A 263 7.69 -13.08 2.47
N TRP A 264 7.10 -12.24 1.61
CA TRP A 264 5.93 -12.61 0.78
C TRP A 264 6.24 -13.58 -0.37
N SER A 265 7.51 -13.77 -0.76
CA SER A 265 7.85 -14.55 -1.96
C SER A 265 8.94 -15.61 -1.76
N GLN A 266 9.62 -15.64 -0.62
CA GLN A 266 10.74 -16.55 -0.38
C GLN A 266 10.33 -17.69 0.56
N GLU A 267 10.89 -18.89 0.31
CA GLU A 267 10.51 -20.11 1.04
C GLU A 267 11.06 -20.16 2.47
N ASN A 268 12.35 -19.86 2.63
CA ASN A 268 13.08 -20.08 3.88
C ASN A 268 13.40 -18.77 4.58
N ILE A 269 12.47 -17.81 4.54
CA ILE A 269 12.67 -16.51 5.14
C ILE A 269 12.00 -16.44 6.51
N PHE A 270 12.73 -15.90 7.49
CA PHE A 270 12.20 -15.68 8.83
C PHE A 270 10.98 -14.77 8.80
N SER A 271 9.89 -15.25 9.38
CA SER A 271 8.62 -14.51 9.48
C SER A 271 7.92 -14.79 10.81
N TYR A 272 7.22 -13.76 11.32
CA TYR A 272 6.36 -13.84 12.50
C TYR A 272 5.18 -12.89 12.34
N TRP A 273 4.14 -13.09 13.14
CA TRP A 273 2.99 -12.19 13.18
C TRP A 273 2.79 -11.64 14.58
N LYS A 274 2.52 -10.33 14.68
CA LYS A 274 2.16 -9.71 15.95
C LYS A 274 0.68 -9.97 16.23
N VAL A 275 0.36 -10.82 17.21
CA VAL A 275 -1.00 -11.20 17.56
C VAL A 275 -1.38 -10.75 18.97
N ALA A 276 -2.66 -10.45 19.16
CA ALA A 276 -3.34 -10.40 20.44
C ALA A 276 -4.25 -11.62 20.54
N LEU A 277 -3.88 -12.57 21.38
CA LEU A 277 -4.48 -13.89 21.47
C LEU A 277 -5.40 -13.97 22.68
N GLU A 278 -6.61 -14.47 22.49
CA GLU A 278 -7.49 -14.87 23.59
C GLU A 278 -7.16 -16.30 24.06
N GLU A 279 -7.34 -16.60 25.34
CA GLU A 279 -7.18 -17.96 25.85
C GLU A 279 -8.20 -18.90 25.24
N GLY A 280 -7.77 -20.10 24.87
CA GLY A 280 -8.70 -21.10 24.32
C GLY A 280 -8.00 -22.28 23.65
N GLU A 281 -8.84 -23.18 23.13
CA GLU A 281 -8.42 -24.31 22.29
C GLU A 281 -8.50 -23.92 20.82
N TYR A 282 -7.47 -24.27 20.04
CA TYR A 282 -7.34 -23.85 18.66
C TYR A 282 -6.94 -24.99 17.73
N ASN A 283 -7.48 -24.95 16.52
CA ASN A 283 -6.97 -25.74 15.40
C ASN A 283 -6.11 -24.83 14.55
N LEU A 284 -4.89 -25.26 14.25
CA LEU A 284 -3.92 -24.52 13.48
C LEU A 284 -3.62 -25.26 12.18
N LYS A 285 -3.70 -24.57 11.03
CA LYS A 285 -3.31 -25.08 9.73
C LYS A 285 -2.20 -24.25 9.16
N PHE A 286 -1.07 -24.87 8.85
CA PHE A 286 0.14 -24.21 8.34
C PHE A 286 0.32 -24.58 6.87
N LYS A 287 0.37 -23.62 5.98
CA LYS A 287 0.64 -23.79 4.55
C LYS A 287 2.03 -23.32 4.20
N PHE A 288 2.80 -24.13 3.51
CA PHE A 288 4.13 -23.82 3.02
C PHE A 288 4.10 -23.55 1.50
N VAL A 289 5.09 -22.81 0.99
CA VAL A 289 5.21 -22.51 -0.45
C VAL A 289 5.49 -23.77 -1.27
N LYS A 290 6.27 -24.70 -0.69
CA LYS A 290 6.63 -26.00 -1.26
C LYS A 290 6.49 -27.10 -0.21
N PRO A 291 6.42 -28.36 -0.63
CA PRO A 291 6.40 -29.48 0.30
C PRO A 291 7.62 -29.47 1.23
N ILE A 292 7.37 -29.60 2.52
CA ILE A 292 8.39 -29.75 3.55
C ILE A 292 8.82 -31.22 3.68
N PRO A 293 10.09 -31.51 3.99
CA PRO A 293 10.58 -32.88 4.04
C PRO A 293 10.03 -33.66 5.25
N GLN A 294 9.82 -34.95 5.10
CA GLN A 294 9.42 -35.88 6.18
C GLN A 294 10.42 -35.90 7.34
N GLY A 295 9.97 -36.18 8.55
CA GLY A 295 10.80 -36.47 9.72
C GLY A 295 11.43 -35.24 10.38
N GLY A 296 10.91 -34.07 10.11
CA GLY A 296 11.23 -32.85 10.83
C GLY A 296 10.20 -32.52 11.94
N LYS A 297 10.35 -31.34 12.53
CA LYS A 297 9.54 -30.88 13.65
C LYS A 297 8.89 -29.55 13.32
N MET A 298 7.56 -29.48 13.43
CA MET A 298 6.83 -28.22 13.42
C MET A 298 6.88 -27.60 14.81
N SER A 299 7.20 -26.31 14.88
CA SER A 299 7.32 -25.53 16.11
C SER A 299 6.49 -24.26 15.99
N LEU A 300 5.90 -23.85 17.11
CA LEU A 300 5.26 -22.55 17.28
C LEU A 300 5.85 -21.90 18.53
N GLU A 301 6.52 -20.78 18.35
CA GLU A 301 7.05 -19.98 19.46
C GLU A 301 6.07 -18.83 19.77
N LEU A 302 5.73 -18.68 21.07
CA LEU A 302 4.93 -17.62 21.65
C LEU A 302 5.70 -17.03 22.84
N GLY A 303 6.63 -16.12 22.57
CA GLY A 303 7.58 -15.63 23.56
C GLY A 303 8.49 -16.78 24.07
N GLN A 304 8.44 -17.07 25.37
CA GLN A 304 9.22 -18.18 25.96
C GLN A 304 8.54 -19.55 25.84
N ARG A 305 7.30 -19.60 25.40
CA ARG A 305 6.56 -20.88 25.23
C ARG A 305 6.79 -21.44 23.84
N ILE A 306 7.03 -22.75 23.77
CA ILE A 306 7.27 -23.45 22.50
C ILE A 306 6.33 -24.67 22.46
N HIS A 307 5.44 -24.68 21.47
CA HIS A 307 4.66 -25.87 21.11
C HIS A 307 5.38 -26.60 19.98
N GLN A 308 5.50 -27.93 20.07
CA GLN A 308 6.22 -28.72 19.07
C GLN A 308 5.50 -30.04 18.76
N LYS A 309 5.50 -30.42 17.49
CA LYS A 309 5.00 -31.72 17.02
C LYS A 309 5.88 -32.26 15.90
N ASN A 310 6.26 -33.54 16.01
CA ASN A 310 7.01 -34.21 14.96
C ASN A 310 6.11 -34.46 13.74
N ASN A 311 6.67 -34.30 12.56
CA ASN A 311 5.98 -34.64 11.31
C ASN A 311 6.42 -36.02 10.83
N ALA A 312 5.52 -36.99 10.88
CA ALA A 312 5.70 -38.34 10.37
C ALA A 312 5.25 -38.51 8.91
N GLN A 313 4.53 -37.51 8.35
CA GLN A 313 3.98 -37.58 7.01
C GLN A 313 5.09 -37.42 5.96
N GLU A 314 4.87 -38.00 4.77
CA GLU A 314 5.69 -37.71 3.59
C GLU A 314 5.66 -36.24 3.23
N ALA A 315 6.48 -35.84 2.28
CA ALA A 315 6.60 -34.43 1.87
C ALA A 315 5.22 -33.81 1.61
N VAL A 316 4.79 -32.94 2.53
CA VAL A 316 3.50 -32.23 2.48
C VAL A 316 3.72 -30.73 2.52
N ASP A 317 2.85 -29.98 1.89
CA ASP A 317 2.88 -28.52 1.92
C ASP A 317 1.90 -27.91 2.93
N GLU A 318 1.13 -28.78 3.63
CA GLU A 318 0.24 -28.39 4.73
C GLU A 318 0.45 -29.28 5.95
N LEU A 319 0.43 -28.68 7.14
CA LEU A 319 0.38 -29.37 8.42
C LEU A 319 -0.77 -28.85 9.25
N GLU A 320 -1.41 -29.73 10.00
CA GLU A 320 -2.51 -29.37 10.90
C GLU A 320 -2.22 -29.80 12.33
N TRP A 321 -2.57 -28.94 13.26
CA TRP A 321 -2.64 -29.23 14.68
C TRP A 321 -4.07 -29.05 15.15
N GLN A 322 -4.55 -29.98 15.93
CA GLN A 322 -5.90 -29.97 16.50
C GLN A 322 -5.83 -29.78 18.01
N ASN A 323 -6.77 -29.00 18.56
CA ASN A 323 -7.00 -28.81 19.99
C ASN A 323 -5.74 -28.38 20.74
N ILE A 324 -5.08 -27.32 20.26
CA ILE A 324 -3.91 -26.74 20.92
C ILE A 324 -4.37 -25.65 21.88
N SER A 325 -4.06 -25.84 23.16
CA SER A 325 -4.32 -24.82 24.18
C SER A 325 -3.35 -23.65 24.02
N LEU A 326 -3.86 -22.46 23.74
CA LEU A 326 -3.07 -21.24 23.61
C LEU A 326 -3.46 -20.23 24.69
N PRO A 327 -2.46 -19.52 25.25
CA PRO A 327 -2.70 -18.57 26.35
C PRO A 327 -3.24 -17.23 25.87
N GLN A 328 -3.88 -16.50 26.77
CA GLN A 328 -4.16 -15.07 26.54
C GLN A 328 -2.87 -14.25 26.55
N GLY A 329 -2.77 -13.27 25.65
CA GLY A 329 -1.67 -12.31 25.65
C GLY A 329 -1.31 -11.74 24.29
N SER A 330 -0.28 -10.92 24.32
CA SER A 330 0.32 -10.31 23.13
C SER A 330 1.62 -11.03 22.80
N PHE A 331 1.69 -11.62 21.61
CA PHE A 331 2.83 -12.47 21.21
C PHE A 331 3.33 -12.08 19.82
N ASP A 332 4.60 -12.39 19.58
CA ASP A 332 5.11 -12.60 18.24
C ASP A 332 4.90 -14.09 17.92
N PHE A 333 3.87 -14.38 17.13
CA PHE A 333 3.47 -15.72 16.72
C PHE A 333 4.43 -16.20 15.62
N THR A 334 5.35 -17.10 16.00
CA THR A 334 6.48 -17.50 15.14
C THR A 334 6.43 -19.02 14.86
N PRO A 335 5.68 -19.45 13.83
CA PRO A 335 5.64 -20.83 13.41
C PRO A 335 6.79 -21.15 12.46
N PHE A 336 7.44 -22.28 12.63
CA PHE A 336 8.43 -22.80 11.68
C PHE A 336 8.53 -24.32 11.73
N TYR A 337 8.86 -24.89 10.59
CA TYR A 337 9.22 -26.29 10.48
C TYR A 337 10.73 -26.42 10.40
N SER A 338 11.34 -27.39 11.13
CA SER A 338 12.78 -27.60 11.14
C SER A 338 13.13 -29.06 10.82
N LYS A 339 14.16 -29.23 9.98
CA LYS A 339 14.81 -30.53 9.73
C LYS A 339 16.31 -30.33 9.59
N GLY A 340 17.09 -30.94 10.49
CA GLY A 340 18.52 -30.68 10.57
C GLY A 340 18.81 -29.20 10.84
N ARG A 341 19.60 -28.55 9.97
CA ARG A 341 19.92 -27.12 10.06
C ARG A 341 18.92 -26.21 9.30
N SER A 342 18.01 -26.79 8.54
CA SER A 342 17.06 -26.02 7.71
C SER A 342 15.82 -25.65 8.49
N ARG A 343 15.33 -24.41 8.28
CA ARG A 343 14.05 -23.93 8.78
C ARG A 343 13.18 -23.51 7.60
N TYR A 344 11.88 -23.81 7.70
CA TYR A 344 10.86 -23.49 6.70
C TYR A 344 9.76 -22.73 7.41
N PHE A 345 9.36 -21.58 6.86
CA PHE A 345 8.32 -20.73 7.45
C PHE A 345 7.04 -20.82 6.63
N PRO A 346 5.86 -20.95 7.27
CA PRO A 346 4.61 -21.03 6.55
C PRO A 346 4.35 -19.79 5.66
N PHE A 347 3.69 -20.01 4.53
CA PHE A 347 3.21 -18.93 3.66
C PHE A 347 1.98 -18.24 4.25
N TRP A 348 1.10 -19.03 4.88
CA TRP A 348 0.02 -18.53 5.72
C TRP A 348 -0.27 -19.53 6.85
N VAL A 349 -0.96 -19.04 7.87
CA VAL A 349 -1.49 -19.84 8.97
C VAL A 349 -2.96 -19.52 9.14
N GLN A 350 -3.80 -20.56 9.12
CA GLN A 350 -5.19 -20.45 9.54
C GLN A 350 -5.30 -20.85 11.00
N ILE A 351 -5.95 -20.01 11.79
CA ILE A 351 -6.16 -20.21 13.23
C ILE A 351 -7.65 -20.23 13.48
N THR A 352 -8.18 -21.38 13.90
CA THR A 352 -9.60 -21.56 14.21
C THR A 352 -9.76 -21.83 15.70
N ARG A 353 -10.45 -20.95 16.41
CA ARG A 353 -10.82 -21.20 17.80
C ARG A 353 -11.89 -22.31 17.84
N VAL A 354 -11.64 -23.32 18.65
CA VAL A 354 -12.59 -24.39 18.98
C VAL A 354 -13.23 -23.98 20.30
N ASN A 355 -14.52 -23.90 20.38
CA ASN A 355 -15.30 -23.35 21.51
C ASN A 355 -14.80 -23.75 22.90
#